data_c2c5275de3b5ca026679b74850fad4b9
#
_entry.id   c2c5275de3b5ca026679b74850fad4b9
#
_cell.length_a   1.000
_cell.length_b   1.000
_cell.length_c   1.000
_cell.angle_alpha   90.00
_cell.angle_beta   90.00
_cell.angle_gamma   90.00
#
_symmetry.space_group_name_H-M   'P 1'
#
loop_
_entity.id
_entity.type
_entity.pdbx_description
1 polymer ?
#
loop_
_entity_poly.entity_id
_entity_poly.type
_entity_poly.pdbx_seq_one_letter_code
_entity_poly.pdbx_strand_id
1 'polypeptide(L)'
;MEFENTPYWSTLQPVIASGAMEAAIKGTYHYPYRINLYPGTSCMFSCHFCNRNYDFIVRNSDNIFSQLIEQDDGSDKHRFGVTGGLEPLTSPYIGKICKDLHDGGYISRMVTNGFLLNDKLLRKNPYINTLDNIRISLYGLDQSETFKTSKHAKAYEVVKQNLINYNKRKDRTLVYLNYVLLPENINNLETILEYIMDIGGADSISLREDHSFRYNVDDRNKLQDALLKFDERVKKYYRIKVDYGYGLQNAMAGIDTPLVQVTHKELNYTQAPQVKVCVDPHGDIFSYMDAGFVGRHGVKRYCLGNVTNSSLEKQLKKMKKIKPQKQDPTYLDAYNHLIQRYIYEQTK
;
A
#
# COMPACT_ATOMS: atom_id res chain seq x y z
N MET A 1 9.49 -25.23 4.52
CA MET A 1 9.06 -24.33 5.63
C MET A 1 7.54 -24.31 5.58
N GLU A 2 6.91 -24.78 6.63
CA GLU A 2 5.45 -24.75 6.68
C GLU A 2 5.01 -23.30 6.86
N PHE A 3 4.47 -22.69 5.81
CA PHE A 3 4.00 -21.29 5.81
C PHE A 3 2.97 -21.01 6.92
N GLU A 4 2.19 -22.03 7.32
CA GLU A 4 1.18 -21.95 8.37
C GLU A 4 1.77 -21.52 9.72
N ASN A 5 3.04 -21.80 9.96
CA ASN A 5 3.76 -21.44 11.17
C ASN A 5 4.54 -20.11 11.05
N THR A 6 4.33 -19.37 9.95
CA THR A 6 5.00 -18.08 9.76
C THR A 6 4.10 -16.91 10.15
N PRO A 7 4.66 -15.75 10.57
CA PRO A 7 3.88 -14.53 10.82
C PRO A 7 3.05 -14.05 9.62
N TYR A 8 3.36 -14.55 8.43
CA TYR A 8 2.73 -14.15 7.16
C TYR A 8 1.44 -14.90 6.84
N TRP A 9 1.15 -16.00 7.54
CA TRP A 9 0.01 -16.85 7.23
C TRP A 9 -1.32 -16.09 7.24
N SER A 10 -1.53 -15.24 8.24
CA SER A 10 -2.76 -14.42 8.34
C SER A 10 -2.98 -13.49 7.14
N THR A 11 -1.91 -13.12 6.44
CA THR A 11 -1.99 -12.27 5.24
C THR A 11 -2.27 -13.10 3.98
N LEU A 12 -1.70 -14.30 3.87
CA LEU A 12 -1.89 -15.17 2.72
C LEU A 12 -3.20 -15.96 2.78
N GLN A 13 -3.65 -16.33 3.96
CA GLN A 13 -4.82 -17.17 4.17
C GLN A 13 -6.07 -16.68 3.41
N PRO A 14 -6.47 -15.39 3.45
CA PRO A 14 -7.62 -14.91 2.69
C PRO A 14 -7.44 -15.04 1.17
N VAL A 15 -6.21 -14.86 0.67
CA VAL A 15 -5.88 -14.97 -0.75
C VAL A 15 -5.95 -16.43 -1.21
N ILE A 16 -5.46 -17.35 -0.37
CA ILE A 16 -5.54 -18.79 -0.61
C ILE A 16 -7.00 -19.23 -0.61
N ALA A 17 -7.76 -18.83 0.41
CA ALA A 17 -9.18 -19.15 0.53
C ALA A 17 -10.04 -18.64 -0.64
N SER A 18 -9.65 -17.54 -1.28
CA SER A 18 -10.33 -17.02 -2.47
C SER A 18 -10.10 -17.85 -3.73
N GLY A 19 -9.14 -18.78 -3.74
CA GLY A 19 -8.73 -19.52 -4.95
C GLY A 19 -7.75 -18.76 -5.86
N ALA A 20 -7.49 -17.49 -5.60
CA ALA A 20 -6.62 -16.68 -6.44
C ALA A 20 -5.18 -17.19 -6.48
N MET A 21 -4.69 -17.68 -5.34
CA MET A 21 -3.35 -18.25 -5.24
C MET A 21 -3.22 -19.57 -6.01
N GLU A 22 -4.21 -20.44 -5.90
CA GLU A 22 -4.26 -21.70 -6.66
C GLU A 22 -4.29 -21.44 -8.17
N ALA A 23 -5.10 -20.47 -8.60
CA ALA A 23 -5.16 -20.06 -10.01
C ALA A 23 -3.82 -19.50 -10.50
N ALA A 24 -3.11 -18.72 -9.67
CA ALA A 24 -1.78 -18.21 -10.01
C ALA A 24 -0.75 -19.33 -10.16
N ILE A 25 -0.77 -20.34 -9.28
CA ILE A 25 0.09 -21.53 -9.34
C ILE A 25 -0.16 -22.33 -10.62
N LYS A 26 -1.45 -22.58 -10.93
CA LYS A 26 -1.88 -23.34 -12.12
C LYS A 26 -1.74 -22.54 -13.43
N GLY A 27 -1.56 -21.22 -13.36
CA GLY A 27 -1.57 -20.32 -14.52
C GLY A 27 -2.94 -20.26 -15.21
N THR A 28 -4.02 -20.42 -14.44
CA THR A 28 -5.40 -20.32 -14.90
C THR A 28 -5.98 -18.94 -14.63
N TYR A 29 -7.08 -18.61 -15.29
CA TYR A 29 -7.78 -17.36 -15.05
C TYR A 29 -8.45 -17.36 -13.67
N HIS A 30 -8.30 -16.24 -12.99
CA HIS A 30 -9.07 -15.83 -11.82
C HIS A 30 -9.19 -14.32 -11.86
N TYR A 31 -10.34 -13.77 -11.52
CA TYR A 31 -10.49 -12.32 -11.41
C TYR A 31 -9.65 -11.82 -10.22
N PRO A 32 -8.96 -10.67 -10.32
CA PRO A 32 -8.02 -10.25 -9.28
C PRO A 32 -8.64 -10.20 -7.89
N TYR A 33 -7.99 -10.84 -6.93
CA TYR A 33 -8.40 -10.76 -5.52
C TYR A 33 -8.32 -9.32 -4.99
N ARG A 34 -7.35 -8.52 -5.48
CA ARG A 34 -7.19 -7.10 -5.15
C ARG A 34 -6.92 -6.27 -6.40
N ILE A 35 -7.59 -5.12 -6.49
CA ILE A 35 -7.38 -4.12 -7.53
C ILE A 35 -7.03 -2.79 -6.85
N ASN A 36 -5.82 -2.31 -7.06
CA ASN A 36 -5.39 -1.00 -6.58
C ASN A 36 -5.59 0.05 -7.67
N LEU A 37 -6.41 1.04 -7.39
CA LEU A 37 -6.65 2.19 -8.25
C LEU A 37 -5.61 3.27 -7.95
N TYR A 38 -4.88 3.73 -8.95
CA TYR A 38 -3.84 4.77 -8.85
C TYR A 38 -4.31 6.08 -9.51
N PRO A 39 -5.29 6.80 -8.93
CA PRO A 39 -5.92 7.93 -9.60
C PRO A 39 -5.11 9.23 -9.51
N GLY A 40 -4.05 9.27 -8.73
CA GLY A 40 -3.26 10.47 -8.50
C GLY A 40 -2.67 11.04 -9.78
N THR A 41 -2.70 12.37 -9.93
CA THR A 41 -2.15 13.07 -11.11
C THR A 41 -0.81 13.74 -10.84
N SER A 42 -0.50 13.99 -9.58
CA SER A 42 0.76 14.56 -9.11
C SER A 42 1.02 14.17 -7.65
N CYS A 43 2.15 14.58 -7.11
CA CYS A 43 2.41 14.49 -5.68
C CYS A 43 3.31 15.65 -5.27
N MET A 44 2.96 16.35 -4.19
CA MET A 44 3.73 17.47 -3.66
C MET A 44 4.98 17.07 -2.87
N PHE A 45 5.13 15.77 -2.54
CA PHE A 45 6.28 15.27 -1.79
C PHE A 45 7.29 14.58 -2.70
N SER A 46 8.57 14.58 -2.30
CA SER A 46 9.69 13.92 -2.97
C SER A 46 10.39 12.96 -1.99
N CYS A 47 9.63 11.99 -1.49
CA CYS A 47 10.11 11.06 -0.46
C CYS A 47 11.24 10.19 -1.00
N HIS A 48 12.36 10.11 -0.28
CA HIS A 48 13.57 9.42 -0.73
C HIS A 48 13.38 7.92 -1.01
N PHE A 49 12.43 7.28 -0.34
CA PHE A 49 12.09 5.86 -0.54
C PHE A 49 10.96 5.65 -1.58
N CYS A 50 10.46 6.71 -2.20
CA CYS A 50 9.43 6.59 -3.22
C CYS A 50 10.05 6.36 -4.60
N ASN A 51 9.71 5.25 -5.22
CA ASN A 51 10.28 4.85 -6.51
C ASN A 51 9.64 5.53 -7.73
N ARG A 52 8.85 6.59 -7.54
CA ARG A 52 8.22 7.33 -8.64
C ARG A 52 9.19 8.25 -9.38
N ASN A 53 8.84 8.68 -10.58
CA ASN A 53 9.50 9.82 -11.22
C ASN A 53 8.93 11.13 -10.62
N TYR A 54 9.78 11.91 -9.95
CA TYR A 54 9.37 13.10 -9.20
C TYR A 54 8.87 14.25 -10.10
N ASP A 55 9.38 14.33 -11.33
CA ASP A 55 9.03 15.40 -12.28
C ASP A 55 7.79 15.05 -13.10
N PHE A 56 7.20 13.87 -12.87
CA PHE A 56 6.10 13.39 -13.68
C PHE A 56 4.74 13.88 -13.13
N ILE A 57 3.96 14.50 -14.02
CA ILE A 57 2.59 14.95 -13.78
C ILE A 57 1.70 14.38 -14.88
N VAL A 58 0.59 13.76 -14.48
CA VAL A 58 -0.45 13.30 -15.42
C VAL A 58 -1.29 14.49 -15.83
N ARG A 59 -1.13 14.95 -17.07
CA ARG A 59 -1.85 16.14 -17.57
C ARG A 59 -3.26 15.84 -18.06
N ASN A 60 -3.43 14.68 -18.68
CA ASN A 60 -4.72 14.24 -19.21
C ASN A 60 -5.07 12.91 -18.55
N SER A 61 -6.00 12.93 -17.61
CA SER A 61 -6.55 11.73 -17.01
C SER A 61 -8.03 11.65 -17.30
N ASP A 62 -8.50 10.49 -17.76
CA ASP A 62 -9.90 10.19 -17.89
C ASP A 62 -10.39 9.46 -16.65
N ASN A 63 -11.69 9.49 -16.39
CA ASN A 63 -12.26 8.75 -15.27
C ASN A 63 -12.46 7.26 -15.61
N ILE A 64 -11.38 6.58 -15.94
CA ILE A 64 -11.38 5.15 -16.25
C ILE A 64 -11.75 4.28 -15.07
N PHE A 65 -11.54 4.78 -13.83
CA PHE A 65 -11.76 4.01 -12.60
C PHE A 65 -13.24 3.77 -12.32
N SER A 66 -14.13 4.72 -12.66
CA SER A 66 -15.57 4.52 -12.56
C SER A 66 -16.03 3.37 -13.45
N GLN A 67 -15.55 3.34 -14.70
CA GLN A 67 -15.86 2.25 -15.61
C GLN A 67 -15.33 0.90 -15.10
N LEU A 68 -14.14 0.88 -14.51
CA LEU A 68 -13.57 -0.34 -13.93
C LEU A 68 -14.39 -0.86 -12.75
N ILE A 69 -14.87 0.03 -11.88
CA ILE A 69 -15.72 -0.32 -10.73
C ILE A 69 -17.08 -0.84 -11.21
N GLU A 70 -17.67 -0.17 -12.19
CA GLU A 70 -18.98 -0.55 -12.78
C GLU A 70 -18.94 -1.92 -13.48
N GLN A 71 -17.81 -2.28 -14.08
CA GLN A 71 -17.62 -3.57 -14.77
C GLN A 71 -17.25 -4.71 -13.82
N ASP A 72 -17.04 -4.46 -12.52
CA ASP A 72 -16.74 -5.52 -11.56
C ASP A 72 -17.97 -6.39 -11.30
N ASP A 73 -17.73 -7.69 -11.07
CA ASP A 73 -18.79 -8.66 -10.79
C ASP A 73 -19.43 -8.54 -9.40
N GLY A 74 -18.84 -7.70 -8.54
CA GLY A 74 -19.28 -7.48 -7.17
C GLY A 74 -19.14 -8.68 -6.23
N SER A 75 -18.43 -9.73 -6.64
CA SER A 75 -18.27 -10.96 -5.85
C SER A 75 -17.42 -10.79 -4.60
N ASP A 76 -16.50 -9.83 -4.59
CA ASP A 76 -15.70 -9.46 -3.41
C ASP A 76 -15.78 -7.96 -3.13
N LYS A 77 -16.50 -7.60 -2.07
CA LYS A 77 -16.67 -6.20 -1.67
C LYS A 77 -15.41 -5.53 -1.10
N HIS A 78 -14.36 -6.28 -0.80
CA HIS A 78 -13.06 -5.75 -0.37
C HIS A 78 -12.04 -5.61 -1.52
N ARG A 79 -12.44 -5.80 -2.76
CA ARG A 79 -11.53 -5.87 -3.93
C ARG A 79 -10.76 -4.58 -4.18
N PHE A 80 -11.40 -3.42 -4.09
CA PHE A 80 -10.82 -2.16 -4.48
C PHE A 80 -10.08 -1.44 -3.35
N GLY A 81 -8.93 -0.84 -3.70
CA GLY A 81 -8.22 0.11 -2.86
C GLY A 81 -7.75 1.32 -3.66
N VAL A 82 -7.95 2.51 -3.14
CA VAL A 82 -7.47 3.77 -3.74
C VAL A 82 -6.11 4.08 -3.14
N THR A 83 -5.07 4.06 -3.96
CA THR A 83 -3.70 4.18 -3.41
C THR A 83 -2.72 4.72 -4.45
N GLY A 84 -1.50 4.65 -4.18
CA GLY A 84 -0.20 4.71 -4.83
C GLY A 84 -0.01 5.36 -6.19
N GLY A 85 1.20 5.22 -6.66
CA GLY A 85 1.69 5.87 -7.88
C GLY A 85 2.01 7.36 -7.66
N LEU A 86 0.99 8.17 -7.48
CA LEU A 86 1.02 9.59 -7.10
C LEU A 86 0.04 9.82 -5.94
N GLU A 87 -0.13 11.06 -5.48
CA GLU A 87 -1.07 11.36 -4.40
C GLU A 87 -2.53 11.24 -4.88
N PRO A 88 -3.35 10.32 -4.35
CA PRO A 88 -4.72 10.13 -4.83
C PRO A 88 -5.62 11.36 -4.72
N LEU A 89 -5.44 12.19 -3.70
CA LEU A 89 -6.24 13.41 -3.48
C LEU A 89 -5.97 14.51 -4.51
N THR A 90 -4.98 14.33 -5.40
CA THR A 90 -4.74 15.22 -6.54
C THR A 90 -5.63 14.86 -7.75
N SER A 91 -6.29 13.73 -7.73
CA SER A 91 -7.17 13.31 -8.82
C SER A 91 -8.41 14.22 -8.90
N PRO A 92 -8.75 14.76 -10.09
CA PRO A 92 -9.98 15.52 -10.27
C PRO A 92 -11.23 14.65 -10.09
N TYR A 93 -11.11 13.34 -10.19
CA TYR A 93 -12.19 12.36 -10.09
C TYR A 93 -12.31 11.66 -8.74
N ILE A 94 -11.49 12.03 -7.74
CA ILE A 94 -11.44 11.31 -6.46
C ILE A 94 -12.82 11.19 -5.79
N GLY A 95 -13.62 12.26 -5.82
CA GLY A 95 -14.97 12.25 -5.25
C GLY A 95 -15.92 11.30 -5.96
N LYS A 96 -15.82 11.23 -7.30
CA LYS A 96 -16.63 10.30 -8.09
C LYS A 96 -16.20 8.86 -7.87
N ILE A 97 -14.90 8.57 -7.84
CA ILE A 97 -14.36 7.24 -7.55
C ILE A 97 -14.89 6.75 -6.20
N CYS A 98 -14.78 7.57 -5.15
CA CYS A 98 -15.30 7.21 -3.83
C CYS A 98 -16.81 7.01 -3.83
N LYS A 99 -17.56 7.81 -4.59
CA LYS A 99 -19.00 7.64 -4.76
C LYS A 99 -19.32 6.30 -5.42
N ASP A 100 -18.65 5.95 -6.51
CA ASP A 100 -18.90 4.72 -7.26
C ASP A 100 -18.58 3.48 -6.39
N LEU A 101 -17.51 3.54 -5.60
CA LEU A 101 -17.19 2.49 -4.62
C LEU A 101 -18.28 2.36 -3.54
N HIS A 102 -18.78 3.48 -3.03
CA HIS A 102 -19.87 3.50 -2.05
C HIS A 102 -21.18 2.92 -2.65
N ASP A 103 -21.58 3.40 -3.83
CA ASP A 103 -22.80 2.97 -4.50
C ASP A 103 -22.76 1.47 -4.88
N GLY A 104 -21.57 0.96 -5.22
CA GLY A 104 -21.32 -0.47 -5.44
C GLY A 104 -21.23 -1.31 -4.16
N GLY A 105 -21.34 -0.69 -2.99
CA GLY A 105 -21.25 -1.37 -1.69
C GLY A 105 -19.86 -1.93 -1.38
N TYR A 106 -18.79 -1.35 -1.95
CA TYR A 106 -17.41 -1.77 -1.69
C TYR A 106 -16.88 -1.22 -0.39
N ILE A 107 -16.21 -2.09 0.37
CA ILE A 107 -15.47 -1.76 1.58
C ILE A 107 -14.04 -1.42 1.17
N SER A 108 -13.81 -0.16 0.88
CA SER A 108 -12.58 0.32 0.28
C SER A 108 -11.77 1.19 1.22
N ARG A 109 -10.47 1.21 1.00
CA ARG A 109 -9.54 2.06 1.73
C ARG A 109 -8.82 3.03 0.79
N MET A 110 -8.38 4.16 1.35
CA MET A 110 -7.50 5.09 0.67
C MET A 110 -6.15 5.17 1.38
N VAL A 111 -5.06 5.24 0.61
CA VAL A 111 -3.73 5.58 1.14
C VAL A 111 -3.34 6.94 0.59
N THR A 112 -3.07 7.90 1.47
CA THR A 112 -2.75 9.29 1.11
C THR A 112 -1.64 9.84 2.01
N ASN A 113 -0.94 10.85 1.55
CA ASN A 113 0.00 11.60 2.37
C ASN A 113 -0.69 12.60 3.33
N GLY A 114 -2.00 12.76 3.24
CA GLY A 114 -2.80 13.62 4.13
C GLY A 114 -2.68 15.12 3.90
N PHE A 115 -1.78 15.59 3.02
CA PHE A 115 -1.54 17.02 2.83
C PHE A 115 -2.75 17.78 2.28
N LEU A 116 -3.52 17.14 1.42
CA LEU A 116 -4.74 17.71 0.83
C LEU A 116 -6.03 17.33 1.59
N LEU A 117 -5.93 16.58 2.68
CA LEU A 117 -7.10 16.11 3.46
C LEU A 117 -7.67 17.25 4.33
N ASN A 118 -8.11 18.33 3.71
CA ASN A 118 -8.66 19.50 4.37
C ASN A 118 -10.18 19.65 4.14
N ASP A 119 -10.82 20.51 4.95
CA ASP A 119 -12.27 20.73 4.86
C ASP A 119 -12.75 21.17 3.50
N LYS A 120 -11.95 21.94 2.75
CA LYS A 120 -12.32 22.41 1.39
C LYS A 120 -12.45 21.21 0.44
N LEU A 121 -11.49 20.30 0.47
CA LEU A 121 -11.50 19.08 -0.34
C LEU A 121 -12.67 18.17 0.06
N LEU A 122 -12.85 17.95 1.37
CA LEU A 122 -13.88 17.06 1.89
C LEU A 122 -15.31 17.57 1.61
N ARG A 123 -15.56 18.87 1.74
CA ARG A 123 -16.85 19.45 1.34
C ARG A 123 -17.15 19.25 -0.14
N LYS A 124 -16.12 19.33 -1.00
CA LYS A 124 -16.27 19.07 -2.45
C LYS A 124 -16.47 17.58 -2.76
N ASN A 125 -15.92 16.70 -1.94
CA ASN A 125 -15.88 15.26 -2.18
C ASN A 125 -16.34 14.47 -0.93
N PRO A 126 -17.61 14.58 -0.52
CA PRO A 126 -18.11 14.03 0.76
C PRO A 126 -17.99 12.50 0.83
N TYR A 127 -18.01 11.81 -0.29
CA TYR A 127 -17.88 10.33 -0.35
C TYR A 127 -16.50 9.82 0.04
N ILE A 128 -15.49 10.68 0.24
CA ILE A 128 -14.22 10.27 0.86
C ILE A 128 -14.47 9.73 2.28
N ASN A 129 -15.45 10.28 3.00
CA ASN A 129 -15.80 9.86 4.35
C ASN A 129 -16.65 8.57 4.41
N THR A 130 -17.02 7.98 3.26
CA THR A 130 -17.73 6.69 3.21
C THR A 130 -16.80 5.51 2.98
N LEU A 131 -15.51 5.76 2.79
CA LEU A 131 -14.50 4.70 2.75
C LEU A 131 -14.41 4.00 4.11
N ASP A 132 -14.02 2.73 4.13
CA ASP A 132 -13.81 1.99 5.38
C ASP A 132 -12.71 2.63 6.24
N ASN A 133 -11.60 2.96 5.63
CA ASN A 133 -10.54 3.70 6.32
C ASN A 133 -9.72 4.58 5.37
N ILE A 134 -9.12 5.62 5.95
CA ILE A 134 -8.08 6.42 5.31
C ILE A 134 -6.78 6.13 6.03
N ARG A 135 -5.80 5.63 5.27
CA ARG A 135 -4.45 5.36 5.74
C ARG A 135 -3.55 6.53 5.40
N ILE A 136 -3.07 7.21 6.41
CA ILE A 136 -2.19 8.38 6.28
C ILE A 136 -0.74 7.91 6.32
N SER A 137 0.03 8.19 5.28
CA SER A 137 1.48 7.98 5.27
C SER A 137 2.14 9.05 6.14
N LEU A 138 2.64 8.63 7.29
CA LEU A 138 3.32 9.51 8.24
C LEU A 138 4.82 9.49 7.94
N TYR A 139 5.38 10.64 7.62
CA TYR A 139 6.76 10.77 7.13
C TYR A 139 7.75 11.23 8.20
N GLY A 140 7.28 11.49 9.39
CA GLY A 140 8.03 11.92 10.56
C GLY A 140 7.09 12.39 11.67
N LEU A 141 7.61 12.47 12.88
CA LEU A 141 6.88 12.86 14.09
C LEU A 141 7.15 14.31 14.49
N ASP A 142 8.06 14.96 13.77
CA ASP A 142 8.36 16.38 13.88
C ASP A 142 8.67 17.00 12.50
N GLN A 143 8.87 18.31 12.49
CA GLN A 143 9.17 19.06 11.27
C GLN A 143 10.46 18.63 10.59
N SER A 144 11.51 18.34 11.35
CA SER A 144 12.84 17.99 10.84
C SER A 144 12.81 16.61 10.17
N GLU A 145 12.25 15.62 10.85
CA GLU A 145 12.11 14.26 10.35
C GLU A 145 11.22 14.23 9.09
N THR A 146 10.06 14.90 9.16
CA THR A 146 9.13 14.98 8.03
C THR A 146 9.75 15.66 6.82
N PHE A 147 10.53 16.73 7.02
CA PHE A 147 11.24 17.41 5.92
C PHE A 147 12.35 16.53 5.33
N LYS A 148 13.13 15.83 6.16
CA LYS A 148 14.16 14.90 5.67
C LYS A 148 13.59 13.84 4.75
N THR A 149 12.38 13.35 5.07
CA THR A 149 11.71 12.31 4.29
C THR A 149 10.98 12.86 3.07
N SER A 150 10.07 13.83 3.27
CA SER A 150 9.14 14.32 2.25
C SER A 150 9.72 15.39 1.31
N LYS A 151 10.81 16.05 1.74
CA LYS A 151 11.41 17.23 1.09
C LYS A 151 10.45 18.42 0.96
N HIS A 152 9.41 18.50 1.80
CA HIS A 152 8.41 19.56 1.76
C HIS A 152 8.33 20.30 3.10
N ALA A 153 8.67 21.60 3.09
CA ALA A 153 8.87 22.41 4.30
C ALA A 153 7.64 22.55 5.21
N LYS A 154 6.42 22.42 4.67
CA LYS A 154 5.16 22.56 5.42
C LYS A 154 4.45 21.22 5.66
N ALA A 155 5.09 20.09 5.33
CA ALA A 155 4.41 18.80 5.35
C ALA A 155 3.91 18.45 6.75
N TYR A 156 4.76 18.55 7.76
CA TYR A 156 4.43 18.21 9.13
C TYR A 156 3.23 19.02 9.67
N GLU A 157 3.34 20.34 9.61
CA GLU A 157 2.31 21.23 10.16
C GLU A 157 0.97 21.05 9.46
N VAL A 158 0.97 21.00 8.12
CA VAL A 158 -0.27 20.88 7.33
C VAL A 158 -0.92 19.52 7.57
N VAL A 159 -0.16 18.43 7.54
CA VAL A 159 -0.71 17.07 7.76
C VAL A 159 -1.23 16.93 9.19
N LYS A 160 -0.47 17.37 10.20
CA LYS A 160 -0.91 17.35 11.60
C LYS A 160 -2.20 18.14 11.80
N GLN A 161 -2.28 19.36 11.24
CA GLN A 161 -3.47 20.20 11.36
C GLN A 161 -4.69 19.58 10.64
N ASN A 162 -4.47 19.00 9.45
CA ASN A 162 -5.53 18.30 8.72
C ASN A 162 -6.06 17.11 9.54
N LEU A 163 -5.19 16.32 10.19
CA LEU A 163 -5.59 15.21 11.04
C LEU A 163 -6.36 15.67 12.27
N ILE A 164 -5.92 16.73 12.95
CA ILE A 164 -6.64 17.33 14.08
C ILE A 164 -8.06 17.75 13.66
N ASN A 165 -8.18 18.40 12.51
CA ASN A 165 -9.48 18.85 12.00
C ASN A 165 -10.35 17.67 11.57
N TYR A 166 -9.75 16.66 10.91
CA TYR A 166 -10.45 15.48 10.46
C TYR A 166 -10.99 14.65 11.63
N ASN A 167 -10.20 14.48 12.69
CA ASN A 167 -10.61 13.73 13.89
C ASN A 167 -11.75 14.38 14.68
N LYS A 168 -11.95 15.69 14.55
CA LYS A 168 -13.09 16.40 15.16
C LYS A 168 -14.41 16.21 14.41
N ARG A 169 -14.38 15.66 13.20
CA ARG A 169 -15.57 15.48 12.37
C ARG A 169 -16.40 14.30 12.87
N LYS A 170 -17.72 14.47 12.89
CA LYS A 170 -18.66 13.39 13.24
C LYS A 170 -18.82 12.35 12.13
N ASP A 171 -18.59 12.77 10.89
CA ASP A 171 -18.74 11.96 9.67
C ASP A 171 -17.39 11.38 9.18
N ARG A 172 -16.35 11.41 10.03
CA ARG A 172 -15.05 10.83 9.65
C ARG A 172 -15.12 9.32 9.54
N THR A 173 -14.36 8.78 8.62
CA THR A 173 -14.06 7.35 8.59
C THR A 173 -12.87 7.01 9.50
N LEU A 174 -12.54 5.73 9.61
CA LEU A 174 -11.39 5.27 10.42
C LEU A 174 -10.07 5.85 9.91
N VAL A 175 -9.25 6.32 10.82
CA VAL A 175 -7.92 6.87 10.53
C VAL A 175 -6.85 5.85 10.92
N TYR A 176 -6.12 5.37 9.91
CA TYR A 176 -4.97 4.49 10.08
C TYR A 176 -3.70 5.25 9.78
N LEU A 177 -2.73 5.21 10.66
CA LEU A 177 -1.41 5.80 10.43
C LEU A 177 -0.46 4.75 9.87
N ASN A 178 0.32 5.11 8.88
CA ASN A 178 1.36 4.26 8.30
C ASN A 178 2.72 4.94 8.48
N TYR A 179 3.56 4.39 9.34
CA TYR A 179 4.87 4.94 9.67
C TYR A 179 5.98 4.01 9.24
N VAL A 180 6.95 4.55 8.50
CA VAL A 180 8.11 3.79 8.03
C VAL A 180 9.23 3.91 9.05
N LEU A 181 9.69 2.76 9.54
CA LEU A 181 10.83 2.68 10.43
C LEU A 181 12.12 2.71 9.63
N LEU A 182 12.99 3.61 10.02
CA LEU A 182 14.33 3.83 9.53
C LEU A 182 15.29 3.69 10.73
N PRO A 183 16.57 3.37 10.53
CA PRO A 183 17.53 3.28 11.65
C PRO A 183 17.59 4.52 12.52
N GLU A 184 17.47 5.69 11.90
CA GLU A 184 17.52 6.96 12.58
C GLU A 184 16.29 7.27 13.45
N ASN A 185 15.14 6.59 13.21
CA ASN A 185 13.90 6.84 13.94
C ASN A 185 13.41 5.66 14.81
N ILE A 186 14.17 4.58 14.90
CA ILE A 186 13.84 3.42 15.75
C ILE A 186 13.57 3.85 17.20
N ASN A 187 14.37 4.79 17.71
CA ASN A 187 14.23 5.29 19.08
C ASN A 187 12.99 6.19 19.28
N ASN A 188 12.32 6.62 18.22
CA ASN A 188 11.16 7.50 18.26
C ASN A 188 9.82 6.75 18.34
N LEU A 189 9.83 5.42 18.45
CA LEU A 189 8.59 4.61 18.49
C LEU A 189 7.62 5.06 19.58
N GLU A 190 8.12 5.43 20.75
CA GLU A 190 7.27 5.90 21.83
C GLU A 190 6.62 7.26 21.54
N THR A 191 7.31 8.14 20.83
CA THR A 191 6.81 9.46 20.40
C THR A 191 5.62 9.35 19.46
N ILE A 192 5.46 8.22 18.77
CA ILE A 192 4.26 7.97 17.93
C ILE A 192 2.98 8.04 18.76
N LEU A 193 2.99 7.53 19.98
CA LEU A 193 1.81 7.52 20.85
C LEU A 193 1.44 8.94 21.30
N GLU A 194 2.44 9.78 21.58
CA GLU A 194 2.22 11.20 21.88
C GLU A 194 1.66 11.95 20.66
N TYR A 195 2.21 11.69 19.47
CA TYR A 195 1.67 12.25 18.24
C TYR A 195 0.21 11.85 18.00
N ILE A 196 -0.15 10.60 18.28
CA ILE A 196 -1.54 10.12 18.18
C ILE A 196 -2.47 10.88 19.12
N MET A 197 -2.03 11.13 20.34
CA MET A 197 -2.82 11.94 21.30
C MET A 197 -2.98 13.38 20.80
N ASP A 198 -1.91 13.98 20.31
CA ASP A 198 -1.89 15.35 19.79
C ASP A 198 -2.85 15.57 18.62
N ILE A 199 -3.01 14.60 17.74
CA ILE A 199 -3.93 14.68 16.61
C ILE A 199 -5.37 14.30 16.96
N GLY A 200 -5.66 13.96 18.22
CA GLY A 200 -6.99 13.57 18.67
C GLY A 200 -7.34 12.11 18.44
N GLY A 201 -6.35 11.24 18.21
CA GLY A 201 -6.51 9.80 18.10
C GLY A 201 -6.21 9.23 16.70
N ALA A 202 -6.06 7.91 16.67
CA ALA A 202 -6.03 7.09 15.47
C ALA A 202 -6.63 5.72 15.78
N ASP A 203 -7.29 5.11 14.81
CA ASP A 203 -7.97 3.82 15.00
C ASP A 203 -6.99 2.65 14.83
N SER A 204 -5.92 2.84 14.06
CA SER A 204 -4.84 1.86 13.91
C SER A 204 -3.52 2.53 13.51
N ILE A 205 -2.42 1.87 13.83
CA ILE A 205 -1.10 2.21 13.31
C ILE A 205 -0.48 1.02 12.60
N SER A 206 0.08 1.27 11.43
CA SER A 206 0.89 0.30 10.69
C SER A 206 2.34 0.73 10.73
N LEU A 207 3.19 -0.08 11.33
CA LEU A 207 4.63 0.09 11.28
C LEU A 207 5.18 -0.70 10.10
N ARG A 208 6.00 -0.06 9.27
CA ARG A 208 6.58 -0.64 8.07
C ARG A 208 8.08 -0.45 8.04
N GLU A 209 8.79 -1.44 7.57
CA GLU A 209 10.20 -1.33 7.24
C GLU A 209 10.41 -0.54 5.94
N ASP A 210 11.51 0.18 5.84
CA ASP A 210 11.98 0.73 4.56
C ASP A 210 12.59 -0.39 3.71
N HIS A 211 11.98 -0.67 2.58
CA HIS A 211 12.42 -1.72 1.67
C HIS A 211 13.73 -1.39 0.92
N SER A 212 14.13 -0.13 0.90
CA SER A 212 15.41 0.31 0.31
C SER A 212 16.57 0.17 1.28
N PHE A 213 16.29 -0.03 2.57
CA PHE A 213 17.26 0.01 3.65
C PHE A 213 17.70 -1.38 4.12
N ARG A 214 19.01 -1.53 4.36
CA ARG A 214 19.57 -2.75 4.97
C ARG A 214 20.01 -2.44 6.40
N TYR A 215 19.27 -2.95 7.37
CA TYR A 215 19.66 -2.86 8.76
C TYR A 215 20.89 -3.75 9.02
N ASN A 216 21.91 -3.20 9.71
CA ASN A 216 23.01 -4.00 10.23
C ASN A 216 22.57 -4.82 11.46
N VAL A 217 23.44 -5.65 12.01
CA VAL A 217 23.13 -6.51 13.16
C VAL A 217 22.74 -5.71 14.39
N ASP A 218 23.48 -4.63 14.68
CA ASP A 218 23.23 -3.77 15.85
C ASP A 218 21.91 -3.03 15.73
N ASP A 219 21.58 -2.53 14.53
CA ASP A 219 20.31 -1.87 14.27
C ASP A 219 19.14 -2.86 14.41
N ARG A 220 19.32 -4.14 14.01
CA ARG A 220 18.29 -5.18 14.19
C ARG A 220 18.01 -5.49 15.64
N ASN A 221 19.05 -5.59 16.47
CA ASN A 221 18.90 -5.84 17.91
C ASN A 221 18.17 -4.65 18.58
N LYS A 222 18.59 -3.42 18.29
CA LYS A 222 17.89 -2.22 18.77
C LYS A 222 16.44 -2.17 18.31
N LEU A 223 16.18 -2.53 17.05
CA LEU A 223 14.84 -2.57 16.48
C LEU A 223 13.97 -3.61 17.21
N GLN A 224 14.47 -4.81 17.46
CA GLN A 224 13.75 -5.84 18.20
C GLN A 224 13.35 -5.35 19.58
N ASP A 225 14.31 -4.80 20.34
CA ASP A 225 14.07 -4.28 21.70
C ASP A 225 13.04 -3.14 21.68
N ALA A 226 13.17 -2.21 20.73
CA ALA A 226 12.24 -1.09 20.60
C ALA A 226 10.82 -1.54 20.25
N LEU A 227 10.69 -2.49 19.32
CA LEU A 227 9.39 -3.05 18.91
C LEU A 227 8.71 -3.79 20.06
N LEU A 228 9.44 -4.62 20.81
CA LEU A 228 8.88 -5.36 21.93
C LEU A 228 8.42 -4.43 23.06
N LYS A 229 9.22 -3.43 23.42
CA LYS A 229 8.83 -2.40 24.40
C LYS A 229 7.61 -1.59 23.95
N PHE A 230 7.58 -1.19 22.68
CA PHE A 230 6.45 -0.47 22.11
C PHE A 230 5.16 -1.32 22.15
N ASP A 231 5.22 -2.58 21.71
CA ASP A 231 4.09 -3.50 21.69
C ASP A 231 3.53 -3.74 23.11
N GLU A 232 4.40 -3.95 24.10
CA GLU A 232 4.01 -4.07 25.50
C GLU A 232 3.31 -2.81 26.02
N ARG A 233 3.88 -1.63 25.71
CA ARG A 233 3.30 -0.34 26.13
C ARG A 233 1.94 -0.10 25.48
N VAL A 234 1.78 -0.39 24.19
CA VAL A 234 0.49 -0.27 23.49
C VAL A 234 -0.55 -1.18 24.12
N LYS A 235 -0.23 -2.45 24.32
CA LYS A 235 -1.16 -3.41 24.95
C LYS A 235 -1.60 -3.00 26.34
N LYS A 236 -0.72 -2.39 27.12
CA LYS A 236 -1.00 -2.01 28.51
C LYS A 236 -1.80 -0.71 28.63
N TYR A 237 -1.53 0.28 27.78
CA TYR A 237 -2.03 1.65 27.99
C TYR A 237 -2.94 2.19 26.89
N TYR A 238 -2.98 1.54 25.73
CA TYR A 238 -3.67 2.07 24.55
C TYR A 238 -4.58 1.02 23.92
N ARG A 239 -5.74 1.45 23.46
CA ARG A 239 -6.70 0.61 22.72
C ARG A 239 -6.54 0.77 21.20
N ILE A 240 -5.31 0.92 20.73
CA ILE A 240 -5.01 1.07 19.32
C ILE A 240 -4.53 -0.27 18.73
N LYS A 241 -5.01 -0.60 17.54
CA LYS A 241 -4.51 -1.77 16.81
C LYS A 241 -3.17 -1.44 16.16
N VAL A 242 -2.16 -2.27 16.39
CA VAL A 242 -0.87 -2.19 15.71
C VAL A 242 -0.75 -3.29 14.67
N ASP A 243 -0.34 -2.91 13.46
CA ASP A 243 -0.07 -3.80 12.34
C ASP A 243 1.41 -3.66 11.96
N TYR A 244 2.18 -4.70 12.17
CA TYR A 244 3.62 -4.74 11.88
C TYR A 244 3.88 -5.28 10.48
N GLY A 245 4.81 -4.66 9.75
CA GLY A 245 5.34 -5.18 8.50
C GLY A 245 5.99 -6.57 8.67
N TYR A 246 6.12 -7.30 7.59
CA TYR A 246 6.61 -8.69 7.64
C TYR A 246 8.00 -8.81 8.23
N GLY A 247 8.91 -7.92 7.83
CA GLY A 247 10.25 -7.91 8.38
C GLY A 247 10.29 -7.54 9.85
N LEU A 248 9.39 -6.63 10.28
CA LEU A 248 9.27 -6.26 11.70
C LEU A 248 8.73 -7.41 12.54
N GLN A 249 7.78 -8.19 12.02
CA GLN A 249 7.30 -9.40 12.70
C GLN A 249 8.42 -10.43 12.87
N ASN A 250 9.27 -10.61 11.85
CA ASN A 250 10.46 -11.48 11.96
C ASN A 250 11.45 -10.95 13.00
N ALA A 251 11.72 -9.65 13.01
CA ALA A 251 12.61 -9.05 14.00
C ALA A 251 12.08 -9.26 15.43
N MET A 252 10.78 -9.05 15.67
CA MET A 252 10.16 -9.31 16.97
C MET A 252 10.26 -10.78 17.39
N ALA A 253 10.19 -11.71 16.44
CA ALA A 253 10.33 -13.14 16.68
C ALA A 253 11.79 -13.61 16.84
N GLY A 254 12.78 -12.70 16.77
CA GLY A 254 14.20 -13.04 16.82
C GLY A 254 14.69 -13.84 15.62
N ILE A 255 13.94 -13.82 14.51
CA ILE A 255 14.31 -14.51 13.28
C ILE A 255 15.36 -13.67 12.56
N ASP A 256 16.56 -14.21 12.43
CA ASP A 256 17.67 -13.56 11.71
C ASP A 256 17.47 -13.69 10.19
N THR A 257 16.48 -12.97 9.67
CA THR A 257 16.32 -12.79 8.24
C THR A 257 16.43 -11.30 7.91
N PRO A 258 17.02 -10.94 6.78
CA PRO A 258 16.95 -9.56 6.31
C PRO A 258 15.49 -9.10 6.26
N LEU A 259 15.23 -7.89 6.74
CA LEU A 259 13.88 -7.30 6.79
C LEU A 259 13.21 -7.29 5.41
N VAL A 260 14.02 -7.18 4.36
CA VAL A 260 13.61 -7.38 2.97
C VAL A 260 14.69 -8.16 2.23
N GLN A 261 14.43 -9.41 1.87
CA GLN A 261 15.24 -10.13 0.90
C GLN A 261 14.53 -10.15 -0.45
N VAL A 262 15.03 -9.34 -1.34
CA VAL A 262 14.60 -9.34 -2.73
C VAL A 262 15.53 -10.15 -3.62
N THR A 263 16.55 -10.76 -3.06
CA THR A 263 17.58 -11.47 -3.81
C THR A 263 17.51 -12.97 -3.59
N HIS A 264 16.47 -13.61 -4.10
CA HIS A 264 16.58 -15.03 -4.33
C HIS A 264 16.90 -15.26 -5.81
N LYS A 265 18.16 -15.51 -6.11
CA LYS A 265 18.61 -15.94 -7.46
C LYS A 265 17.84 -17.17 -7.97
N GLU A 266 17.18 -17.88 -7.06
CA GLU A 266 16.47 -19.13 -7.30
C GLU A 266 14.98 -18.97 -7.58
N LEU A 267 14.36 -17.81 -7.25
CA LEU A 267 12.95 -17.60 -7.51
C LEU A 267 12.73 -17.23 -8.98
N ASN A 268 12.03 -18.09 -9.68
CA ASN A 268 11.45 -17.74 -10.97
C ASN A 268 10.19 -16.90 -10.73
N TYR A 269 10.34 -15.59 -10.78
CA TYR A 269 9.24 -14.68 -10.50
C TYR A 269 8.21 -14.71 -11.62
N THR A 270 6.99 -15.04 -11.25
CA THR A 270 5.83 -15.06 -12.15
C THR A 270 4.92 -13.91 -11.78
N GLN A 271 4.40 -13.18 -12.77
CA GLN A 271 3.33 -12.24 -12.50
C GLN A 271 2.10 -13.00 -12.00
N ALA A 272 1.47 -12.51 -10.95
CA ALA A 272 0.28 -13.13 -10.35
C ALA A 272 -0.91 -12.15 -10.36
N PRO A 273 -1.44 -11.79 -11.56
CA PRO A 273 -2.56 -10.87 -11.66
C PRO A 273 -3.84 -11.41 -11.03
N GLN A 274 -3.95 -12.72 -10.85
CA GLN A 274 -5.04 -13.38 -10.11
C GLN A 274 -5.10 -12.90 -8.65
N VAL A 275 -3.94 -12.58 -8.07
CA VAL A 275 -3.84 -12.14 -6.68
C VAL A 275 -4.03 -10.64 -6.58
N LYS A 276 -3.27 -9.87 -7.37
CA LYS A 276 -3.25 -8.42 -7.23
C LYS A 276 -2.86 -7.72 -8.52
N VAL A 277 -3.60 -6.68 -8.86
CA VAL A 277 -3.23 -5.75 -9.94
C VAL A 277 -3.32 -4.31 -9.44
N CYS A 278 -2.58 -3.41 -10.08
CA CYS A 278 -2.85 -1.99 -10.03
C CYS A 278 -3.17 -1.47 -11.43
N VAL A 279 -4.00 -0.42 -11.47
CA VAL A 279 -4.36 0.28 -12.69
C VAL A 279 -3.93 1.72 -12.54
N ASP A 280 -3.10 2.20 -13.45
CA ASP A 280 -2.57 3.55 -13.45
C ASP A 280 -3.57 4.58 -14.04
N PRO A 281 -3.30 5.91 -14.00
CA PRO A 281 -4.23 6.92 -14.52
C PRO A 281 -4.45 6.86 -16.05
N HIS A 282 -3.61 6.12 -16.78
CA HIS A 282 -3.75 5.90 -18.22
C HIS A 282 -4.50 4.59 -18.55
N GLY A 283 -4.88 3.83 -17.52
CA GLY A 283 -5.56 2.54 -17.68
C GLY A 283 -4.63 1.35 -17.88
N ASP A 284 -3.32 1.53 -17.80
CA ASP A 284 -2.37 0.44 -17.89
C ASP A 284 -2.45 -0.44 -16.63
N ILE A 285 -2.46 -1.77 -16.85
CA ILE A 285 -2.64 -2.79 -15.82
C ILE A 285 -1.26 -3.39 -15.49
N PHE A 286 -0.93 -3.48 -14.19
CA PHE A 286 0.30 -4.11 -13.72
C PHE A 286 0.02 -5.05 -12.55
N SER A 287 0.71 -6.18 -12.48
CA SER A 287 0.68 -7.07 -11.29
C SER A 287 1.73 -6.67 -10.24
N TYR A 288 2.74 -5.88 -10.63
CA TYR A 288 3.73 -5.31 -9.71
C TYR A 288 3.34 -3.87 -9.38
N MET A 289 3.13 -3.58 -8.10
CA MET A 289 2.62 -2.27 -7.66
C MET A 289 3.53 -1.12 -8.07
N ASP A 290 4.84 -1.29 -7.89
CA ASP A 290 5.82 -0.27 -8.25
C ASP A 290 5.95 -0.06 -9.77
N ALA A 291 5.57 -1.04 -10.58
CA ALA A 291 5.53 -0.87 -12.03
C ALA A 291 4.38 0.03 -12.50
N GLY A 292 3.32 0.17 -11.69
CA GLY A 292 2.21 1.09 -11.96
C GLY A 292 2.52 2.56 -11.62
N PHE A 293 3.75 2.88 -11.20
CA PHE A 293 4.15 4.26 -10.93
C PHE A 293 4.43 4.99 -12.24
N VAL A 294 3.55 5.91 -12.55
CA VAL A 294 3.55 6.64 -13.82
C VAL A 294 4.88 7.39 -14.04
N GLY A 295 5.38 7.34 -15.27
CA GLY A 295 6.63 8.01 -15.66
C GLY A 295 7.91 7.27 -15.27
N ARG A 296 7.80 6.11 -14.63
CA ARG A 296 8.96 5.27 -14.32
C ARG A 296 9.52 4.59 -15.57
N HIS A 297 10.83 4.60 -15.74
CA HIS A 297 11.47 3.98 -16.90
C HIS A 297 11.40 2.44 -16.86
N GLY A 298 11.25 1.82 -18.03
CA GLY A 298 11.32 0.36 -18.20
C GLY A 298 10.12 -0.43 -17.71
N VAL A 299 9.07 0.23 -17.19
CA VAL A 299 7.90 -0.45 -16.62
C VAL A 299 6.95 -1.05 -17.65
N LYS A 300 6.93 -0.55 -18.89
CA LYS A 300 6.02 -1.04 -19.94
C LYS A 300 6.14 -2.53 -20.21
N ARG A 301 7.30 -3.13 -20.00
CA ARG A 301 7.49 -4.59 -20.15
C ARG A 301 6.67 -5.42 -19.15
N TYR A 302 6.21 -4.81 -18.06
CA TYR A 302 5.37 -5.43 -17.04
C TYR A 302 3.88 -5.09 -17.20
N CYS A 303 3.53 -4.30 -18.21
CA CYS A 303 2.14 -3.96 -18.50
C CYS A 303 1.42 -5.19 -19.05
N LEU A 304 0.32 -5.55 -18.43
CA LEU A 304 -0.52 -6.69 -18.78
C LEU A 304 -1.59 -6.37 -19.83
N GLY A 305 -1.82 -5.10 -20.06
CA GLY A 305 -2.85 -4.58 -20.96
C GLY A 305 -3.35 -3.22 -20.51
N ASN A 306 -4.40 -2.72 -21.15
CA ASN A 306 -4.97 -1.42 -20.83
C ASN A 306 -6.51 -1.49 -20.82
N VAL A 307 -7.13 -1.03 -19.71
CA VAL A 307 -8.59 -1.10 -19.51
C VAL A 307 -9.39 -0.24 -20.49
N THR A 308 -8.78 0.74 -21.13
CA THR A 308 -9.46 1.54 -22.16
C THR A 308 -9.67 0.77 -23.48
N ASN A 309 -8.85 -0.27 -23.72
CA ASN A 309 -8.96 -1.10 -24.92
C ASN A 309 -10.02 -2.19 -24.79
N SER A 310 -10.21 -2.72 -23.60
CA SER A 310 -11.26 -3.69 -23.26
C SER A 310 -11.32 -3.88 -21.75
N SER A 311 -12.41 -4.52 -21.24
CA SER A 311 -12.56 -4.77 -19.80
C SER A 311 -11.35 -5.49 -19.19
N LEU A 312 -11.09 -5.27 -17.90
CA LEU A 312 -10.03 -5.96 -17.15
C LEU A 312 -10.14 -7.48 -17.31
N GLU A 313 -11.34 -8.02 -17.16
CA GLU A 313 -11.61 -9.46 -17.35
C GLU A 313 -11.15 -9.97 -18.71
N LYS A 314 -11.54 -9.26 -19.79
CA LYS A 314 -11.19 -9.64 -21.17
C LYS A 314 -9.68 -9.56 -21.41
N GLN A 315 -8.99 -8.58 -20.79
CA GLN A 315 -7.53 -8.48 -20.86
C GLN A 315 -6.87 -9.68 -20.18
N LEU A 316 -7.30 -10.00 -18.97
CA LEU A 316 -6.69 -11.08 -18.18
C LEU A 316 -7.02 -12.48 -18.75
N LYS A 317 -8.22 -12.71 -19.28
CA LYS A 317 -8.57 -13.98 -19.94
C LYS A 317 -7.74 -14.28 -21.20
N LYS A 318 -7.20 -13.26 -21.87
CA LYS A 318 -6.30 -13.43 -23.02
C LYS A 318 -4.91 -13.85 -22.61
N MET A 319 -4.54 -13.69 -21.36
CA MET A 319 -3.23 -14.04 -20.88
C MET A 319 -3.10 -15.56 -20.81
N LYS A 320 -2.41 -16.13 -21.80
CA LYS A 320 -1.89 -17.49 -21.71
C LYS A 320 -0.85 -17.52 -20.57
N LYS A 321 -0.66 -18.69 -19.96
CA LYS A 321 0.27 -18.94 -18.85
C LYS A 321 1.42 -17.93 -18.83
N ILE A 322 1.44 -17.08 -17.81
CA ILE A 322 2.43 -16.01 -17.71
C ILE A 322 3.78 -16.67 -17.48
N LYS A 323 4.65 -16.58 -18.47
CA LYS A 323 5.99 -17.13 -18.35
C LYS A 323 6.73 -16.41 -17.22
N PRO A 324 7.49 -17.14 -16.38
CA PRO A 324 8.41 -16.52 -15.44
C PRO A 324 9.28 -15.51 -16.18
N GLN A 325 9.30 -14.28 -15.73
CA GLN A 325 10.21 -13.27 -16.26
C GLN A 325 11.37 -13.13 -15.29
N LYS A 326 12.59 -13.01 -15.83
CA LYS A 326 13.73 -12.63 -15.01
C LYS A 326 13.42 -11.26 -14.41
N GLN A 327 13.30 -11.19 -13.11
CA GLN A 327 12.75 -10.04 -12.44
C GLN A 327 13.83 -9.03 -12.08
N ASP A 328 13.49 -7.78 -12.27
CA ASP A 328 14.19 -6.68 -11.66
C ASP A 328 13.70 -6.53 -10.21
N PRO A 329 14.56 -6.78 -9.19
CA PRO A 329 14.18 -6.70 -7.79
C PRO A 329 13.64 -5.33 -7.36
N THR A 330 13.89 -4.27 -8.13
CA THR A 330 13.39 -2.92 -7.83
C THR A 330 11.86 -2.77 -7.96
N TYR A 331 11.16 -3.77 -8.52
CA TYR A 331 9.71 -3.74 -8.69
C TYR A 331 8.95 -4.65 -7.71
N LEU A 332 9.65 -5.30 -6.78
CA LEU A 332 9.04 -6.14 -5.75
C LEU A 332 8.82 -5.39 -4.46
N ASP A 333 7.56 -5.28 -4.06
CA ASP A 333 7.22 -5.00 -2.68
C ASP A 333 7.24 -6.30 -1.83
N ALA A 334 7.25 -6.15 -0.49
CA ALA A 334 7.29 -7.28 0.43
C ALA A 334 6.10 -8.26 0.23
N TYR A 335 4.94 -7.75 -0.13
CA TYR A 335 3.77 -8.57 -0.38
C TYR A 335 3.90 -9.39 -1.68
N ASN A 336 4.41 -8.79 -2.74
CA ASN A 336 4.71 -9.53 -3.98
C ASN A 336 5.78 -10.60 -3.74
N HIS A 337 6.81 -10.28 -2.95
CA HIS A 337 7.82 -11.26 -2.58
C HIS A 337 7.22 -12.46 -1.83
N LEU A 338 6.33 -12.22 -0.88
CA LEU A 338 5.64 -13.26 -0.14
C LEU A 338 4.80 -14.17 -1.06
N ILE A 339 4.05 -13.57 -2.00
CA ILE A 339 3.28 -14.31 -3.02
C ILE A 339 4.20 -15.21 -3.86
N GLN A 340 5.31 -14.64 -4.36
CA GLN A 340 6.24 -15.37 -5.21
C GLN A 340 6.90 -16.52 -4.46
N ARG A 341 7.28 -16.31 -3.22
CA ARG A 341 7.86 -17.36 -2.39
C ARG A 341 6.87 -18.50 -2.14
N TYR A 342 5.61 -18.17 -1.84
CA TYR A 342 4.57 -19.18 -1.68
C TYR A 342 4.37 -19.98 -2.96
N ILE A 343 4.24 -19.32 -4.13
CA ILE A 343 4.10 -20.00 -5.43
C ILE A 343 5.29 -20.93 -5.67
N TYR A 344 6.51 -20.47 -5.43
CA TYR A 344 7.71 -21.27 -5.62
C TYR A 344 7.73 -22.53 -4.73
N GLU A 345 7.38 -22.41 -3.46
CA GLU A 345 7.37 -23.55 -2.53
C GLU A 345 6.27 -24.57 -2.86
N GLN A 346 5.17 -24.13 -3.48
CA GLN A 346 4.10 -25.04 -3.93
C GLN A 346 4.38 -25.69 -5.29
N THR A 347 5.38 -25.22 -6.04
CA THR A 347 5.73 -25.73 -7.39
C THR A 347 7.01 -26.54 -7.42
N LYS A 348 7.70 -26.67 -6.27
CA LYS A 348 8.81 -27.62 -6.08
C LYS A 348 8.28 -29.04 -5.99
#